data_9148e026922b78dfdc0e4e470a3d0f79
#
_entry.id   9148e026922b78dfdc0e4e470a3d0f79
#
_cell.length_a   1.000
_cell.length_b   1.000
_cell.length_c   1.000
_cell.angle_alpha   90.00
_cell.angle_beta   90.00
_cell.angle_gamma   90.00
#
_symmetry.space_group_name_H-M   'P 1'
#
loop_
_entity.id
_entity.type
_entity.pdbx_description
1 polymer ?
#
loop_
_entity_poly.entity_id
_entity_poly.type
_entity_poly.pdbx_seq_one_letter_code
_entity_poly.pdbx_strand_id
1 'polypeptide(L)'
;CKRESFKDCVKHAHPDLNPDFIFLSPAYNMRSSEINAVLGLSQIKKLDKNNKKRRDNFDYFLSKLDNNKYITDFNNAGQSNYALIIILKPGAAIEQRDNVEKLLDRHSIEFRRGLSGGGNQLRQPYIEKYGLEKTEDQLKTDFANVEHVHNYSWYVGNYPTLERDKIDTLVNLLNNV
;
A
#
# COMPACT_ATOMS: atom_id res chain seq x y z
N CYS A 1 -4.46 -17.50 33.86
CA CYS A 1 -4.39 -18.55 32.84
C CYS A 1 -5.76 -19.22 32.74
N LYS A 2 -6.41 -19.12 31.53
CA LYS A 2 -7.75 -19.70 31.29
C LYS A 2 -7.67 -21.08 30.59
N ARG A 3 -6.51 -21.74 30.62
CA ARG A 3 -6.33 -23.05 29.99
C ARG A 3 -6.81 -24.16 30.94
N GLU A 4 -7.45 -25.17 30.37
CA GLU A 4 -8.02 -26.31 31.10
C GLU A 4 -6.96 -27.20 31.77
N SER A 5 -5.72 -27.19 31.29
CA SER A 5 -4.61 -27.92 31.87
C SER A 5 -3.59 -26.97 32.51
N PHE A 6 -3.34 -27.18 33.79
CA PHE A 6 -2.32 -26.45 34.55
C PHE A 6 -0.89 -26.70 34.01
N LYS A 7 -0.64 -27.85 33.40
CA LYS A 7 0.65 -28.23 32.80
C LYS A 7 0.99 -27.43 31.56
N ASP A 8 -0.01 -26.92 30.86
CA ASP A 8 0.18 -26.15 29.61
C ASP A 8 0.30 -24.63 29.85
N CYS A 9 0.35 -24.24 31.11
CA CYS A 9 0.49 -22.82 31.44
C CYS A 9 1.96 -22.40 31.33
N VAL A 10 2.24 -21.43 30.46
CA VAL A 10 3.57 -20.82 30.28
C VAL A 10 4.22 -20.41 31.58
N LYS A 11 3.45 -19.96 32.56
CA LYS A 11 3.94 -19.60 33.89
C LYS A 11 4.65 -20.75 34.63
N HIS A 12 4.33 -22.00 34.31
CA HIS A 12 4.93 -23.18 34.90
C HIS A 12 6.04 -23.81 34.06
N ALA A 13 6.11 -23.43 32.77
CA ALA A 13 7.15 -23.93 31.88
C ALA A 13 8.52 -23.27 32.13
N HIS A 14 8.56 -22.16 32.87
CA HIS A 14 9.77 -21.37 33.13
C HIS A 14 9.88 -21.08 34.66
N PRO A 15 10.23 -22.05 35.48
CA PRO A 15 10.23 -21.91 36.96
C PRO A 15 11.25 -20.89 37.48
N ASP A 16 12.29 -20.59 36.69
CA ASP A 16 13.35 -19.64 37.04
C ASP A 16 12.97 -18.18 36.72
N LEU A 17 11.81 -17.95 36.08
CA LEU A 17 11.35 -16.61 35.72
C LEU A 17 10.18 -16.16 36.60
N ASN A 18 10.11 -14.85 36.82
CA ASN A 18 8.92 -14.27 37.45
C ASN A 18 7.69 -14.55 36.56
N PRO A 19 6.65 -15.25 37.07
CA PRO A 19 5.51 -15.68 36.27
C PRO A 19 4.68 -14.53 35.65
N ASP A 20 4.87 -13.30 36.12
CA ASP A 20 4.19 -12.12 35.57
C ASP A 20 4.97 -11.42 34.43
N PHE A 21 6.23 -11.83 34.20
CA PHE A 21 7.14 -11.24 33.23
C PHE A 21 7.79 -12.29 32.33
N ILE A 22 6.99 -13.20 31.81
CA ILE A 22 7.45 -14.19 30.82
C ILE A 22 7.08 -13.69 29.42
N PHE A 23 8.10 -13.39 28.60
CA PHE A 23 7.96 -12.89 27.23
C PHE A 23 8.30 -14.01 26.24
N LEU A 24 7.30 -14.51 25.52
CA LEU A 24 7.46 -15.61 24.56
C LEU A 24 7.97 -15.16 23.18
N SER A 25 7.96 -13.88 22.92
CA SER A 25 8.47 -13.30 21.68
C SER A 25 8.93 -11.86 21.91
N PRO A 26 9.89 -11.36 21.14
CA PRO A 26 10.26 -9.96 21.13
C PRO A 26 9.12 -9.16 20.48
N ALA A 27 8.20 -8.65 21.27
CA ALA A 27 7.06 -7.89 20.80
C ALA A 27 7.02 -6.51 21.46
N TYR A 28 6.42 -5.56 20.77
CA TYR A 28 6.20 -4.23 21.32
C TYR A 28 5.11 -4.27 22.40
N ASN A 29 5.29 -3.48 23.45
CA ASN A 29 4.27 -3.29 24.49
C ASN A 29 3.27 -2.22 24.01
N MET A 30 2.36 -2.59 23.12
CA MET A 30 1.31 -1.71 22.62
C MET A 30 -0.04 -2.12 23.20
N ARG A 31 -0.73 -1.15 23.77
CA ARG A 31 -2.08 -1.33 24.33
C ARG A 31 -3.03 -0.34 23.67
N SER A 32 -4.17 -0.83 23.18
CA SER A 32 -5.26 0.05 22.76
C SER A 32 -5.96 0.67 23.99
N SER A 33 -6.42 1.89 23.84
CA SER A 33 -7.27 2.56 24.83
C SER A 33 -8.75 2.30 24.55
N GLU A 34 -9.61 2.58 25.54
CA GLU A 34 -11.06 2.55 25.37
C GLU A 34 -11.55 3.50 24.26
N ILE A 35 -10.89 4.64 24.11
CA ILE A 35 -11.18 5.59 23.02
C ILE A 35 -10.99 4.93 21.66
N ASN A 36 -9.88 4.20 21.46
CA ASN A 36 -9.63 3.45 20.24
C ASN A 36 -10.70 2.39 19.99
N ALA A 37 -11.16 1.71 21.05
CA ALA A 37 -12.21 0.70 20.96
C ALA A 37 -13.57 1.31 20.56
N VAL A 38 -13.96 2.45 21.12
CA VAL A 38 -15.17 3.16 20.75
C VAL A 38 -15.15 3.61 19.28
N LEU A 39 -14.03 4.17 18.82
CA LEU A 39 -13.84 4.51 17.41
C LEU A 39 -13.92 3.25 16.52
N GLY A 40 -13.26 2.17 16.93
CA GLY A 40 -13.27 0.88 16.24
C GLY A 40 -14.69 0.32 16.08
N LEU A 41 -15.50 0.34 17.13
CA LEU A 41 -16.90 -0.11 17.10
C LEU A 41 -17.75 0.70 16.11
N SER A 42 -17.48 1.99 15.97
CA SER A 42 -18.13 2.83 14.97
C SER A 42 -17.68 2.49 13.53
N GLN A 43 -16.39 2.23 13.31
CA GLN A 43 -15.83 1.99 12.00
C GLN A 43 -16.15 0.57 11.47
N ILE A 44 -16.16 -0.44 12.34
CA ILE A 44 -16.41 -1.83 11.92
C ILE A 44 -17.80 -2.00 11.28
N LYS A 45 -18.78 -1.22 11.70
CA LYS A 45 -20.13 -1.21 11.12
C LYS A 45 -20.15 -0.77 9.65
N LYS A 46 -19.12 -0.04 9.20
CA LYS A 46 -19.00 0.51 7.85
C LYS A 46 -17.99 -0.26 6.99
N LEU A 47 -17.26 -1.19 7.60
CA LEU A 47 -16.07 -1.82 6.99
C LEU A 47 -16.42 -2.49 5.67
N ASP A 48 -17.38 -3.41 5.66
CA ASP A 48 -17.73 -4.19 4.46
C ASP A 48 -18.24 -3.31 3.33
N LYS A 49 -19.09 -2.33 3.66
CA LYS A 49 -19.60 -1.35 2.69
C LYS A 49 -18.45 -0.52 2.08
N ASN A 50 -17.52 -0.06 2.92
CA ASN A 50 -16.39 0.75 2.48
C ASN A 50 -15.41 -0.08 1.64
N ASN A 51 -15.14 -1.32 2.03
CA ASN A 51 -14.29 -2.23 1.27
C ASN A 51 -14.90 -2.55 -0.09
N LYS A 52 -16.20 -2.85 -0.13
CA LYS A 52 -16.91 -3.07 -1.40
C LYS A 52 -16.78 -1.82 -2.30
N LYS A 53 -17.03 -0.64 -1.77
CA LYS A 53 -16.97 0.60 -2.56
C LYS A 53 -15.58 0.87 -3.13
N ARG A 54 -14.53 0.62 -2.34
CA ARG A 54 -13.14 0.77 -2.82
C ARG A 54 -12.80 -0.22 -3.94
N ARG A 55 -13.25 -1.48 -3.81
CA ARG A 55 -13.10 -2.48 -4.89
C ARG A 55 -13.85 -2.05 -6.14
N ASP A 56 -15.12 -1.70 -6.02
CA ASP A 56 -15.96 -1.26 -7.15
C ASP A 56 -15.34 -0.04 -7.88
N ASN A 57 -14.75 0.89 -7.13
CA ASN A 57 -14.04 2.05 -7.70
C ASN A 57 -12.78 1.62 -8.46
N PHE A 58 -11.98 0.72 -7.86
CA PHE A 58 -10.73 0.26 -8.46
C PHE A 58 -10.98 -0.56 -9.73
N ASP A 59 -11.91 -1.51 -9.68
CA ASP A 59 -12.29 -2.32 -10.83
C ASP A 59 -12.85 -1.45 -11.98
N TYR A 60 -13.67 -0.45 -11.64
CA TYR A 60 -14.15 0.51 -12.61
C TYR A 60 -13.03 1.34 -13.22
N PHE A 61 -12.13 1.87 -12.42
CA PHE A 61 -10.97 2.62 -12.87
C PHE A 61 -10.15 1.80 -13.87
N LEU A 62 -9.78 0.58 -13.51
CA LEU A 62 -9.00 -0.31 -14.37
C LEU A 62 -9.72 -0.65 -15.68
N SER A 63 -11.05 -0.82 -15.65
CA SER A 63 -11.84 -1.14 -16.84
C SER A 63 -11.88 -0.01 -17.88
N LYS A 64 -11.54 1.20 -17.49
CA LYS A 64 -11.57 2.40 -18.34
C LYS A 64 -10.18 2.91 -18.73
N LEU A 65 -9.15 2.49 -18.00
CA LEU A 65 -7.77 2.92 -18.24
C LEU A 65 -7.23 2.26 -19.52
N ASP A 66 -6.47 3.02 -20.32
CA ASP A 66 -5.87 2.52 -21.57
C ASP A 66 -4.81 1.44 -21.25
N ASN A 67 -5.15 0.20 -21.56
CA ASN A 67 -4.29 -0.94 -21.33
C ASN A 67 -3.09 -1.05 -22.29
N ASN A 68 -2.98 -0.16 -23.29
CA ASN A 68 -1.78 -0.06 -24.13
C ASN A 68 -0.71 0.81 -23.44
N LYS A 69 -1.12 1.78 -22.62
CA LYS A 69 -0.25 2.71 -21.90
C LYS A 69 0.05 2.24 -20.48
N TYR A 70 -0.94 1.68 -19.78
CA TYR A 70 -0.88 1.38 -18.36
C TYR A 70 -1.00 -0.13 -18.09
N ILE A 71 -0.47 -0.56 -16.95
CA ILE A 71 -0.70 -1.91 -16.43
C ILE A 71 -2.09 -1.92 -15.79
N THR A 72 -2.97 -2.79 -16.27
CA THR A 72 -4.35 -2.94 -15.79
C THR A 72 -4.67 -4.35 -15.30
N ASP A 73 -3.77 -5.30 -15.55
CA ASP A 73 -3.92 -6.70 -15.15
C ASP A 73 -3.33 -6.91 -13.74
N PHE A 74 -4.20 -6.86 -12.74
CA PHE A 74 -3.86 -7.09 -11.35
C PHE A 74 -4.67 -8.25 -10.77
N ASN A 75 -4.05 -9.03 -9.90
CA ASN A 75 -4.80 -9.98 -9.08
C ASN A 75 -5.55 -9.22 -7.97
N ASN A 76 -6.83 -8.95 -8.22
CA ASN A 76 -7.69 -8.16 -7.34
C ASN A 76 -8.39 -8.99 -6.24
N ALA A 77 -8.11 -10.30 -6.13
CA ALA A 77 -8.73 -11.16 -5.14
C ALA A 77 -8.43 -10.71 -3.71
N GLY A 78 -9.48 -10.42 -2.93
CA GLY A 78 -9.37 -10.03 -1.52
C GLY A 78 -8.83 -8.62 -1.24
N GLN A 79 -8.59 -7.81 -2.28
CA GLN A 79 -8.05 -6.46 -2.11
C GLN A 79 -9.09 -5.48 -1.58
N SER A 80 -8.60 -4.42 -0.91
CA SER A 80 -9.39 -3.22 -0.55
C SER A 80 -8.48 -2.00 -0.59
N ASN A 81 -8.01 -1.64 -1.78
CA ASN A 81 -7.02 -0.59 -1.98
C ASN A 81 -7.56 0.78 -1.55
N TYR A 82 -6.82 1.48 -0.71
CA TYR A 82 -7.11 2.87 -0.34
C TYR A 82 -6.73 3.86 -1.45
N ALA A 83 -6.08 3.38 -2.51
CA ALA A 83 -5.59 4.17 -3.62
C ALA A 83 -5.91 3.52 -4.98
N LEU A 84 -6.13 4.36 -6.00
CA LEU A 84 -6.12 3.99 -7.40
C LEU A 84 -4.66 3.96 -7.86
N ILE A 85 -4.20 2.82 -8.33
CA ILE A 85 -2.82 2.57 -8.73
C ILE A 85 -2.67 2.82 -10.22
N ILE A 86 -1.68 3.64 -10.58
CA ILE A 86 -1.34 3.99 -11.96
C ILE A 86 0.10 3.52 -12.20
N ILE A 87 0.32 2.65 -13.17
CA ILE A 87 1.66 2.17 -13.55
C ILE A 87 1.76 2.20 -15.07
N LEU A 88 2.72 2.95 -15.61
CA LEU A 88 3.04 2.89 -17.03
C LEU A 88 3.59 1.51 -17.40
N LYS A 89 3.34 1.07 -18.62
CA LYS A 89 3.93 -0.20 -19.11
C LYS A 89 5.45 -0.10 -19.23
N PRO A 90 6.15 -1.25 -19.11
CA PRO A 90 7.59 -1.31 -19.36
C PRO A 90 7.94 -0.75 -20.75
N GLY A 91 9.05 0.00 -20.82
CA GLY A 91 9.48 0.69 -22.03
C GLY A 91 8.98 2.14 -22.13
N ALA A 92 8.20 2.62 -21.16
CA ALA A 92 7.82 4.02 -21.10
C ALA A 92 9.05 4.94 -20.94
N ALA A 93 9.05 6.04 -21.67
CA ALA A 93 10.09 7.05 -21.61
C ALA A 93 9.92 7.97 -20.38
N ILE A 94 11.01 8.62 -19.97
CA ILE A 94 10.98 9.58 -18.85
C ILE A 94 10.02 10.73 -19.15
N GLU A 95 9.94 11.17 -20.39
CA GLU A 95 9.03 12.24 -20.82
C GLU A 95 7.56 11.88 -20.59
N GLN A 96 7.18 10.60 -20.78
CA GLN A 96 5.82 10.14 -20.50
C GLN A 96 5.52 10.20 -19.00
N ARG A 97 6.47 9.79 -18.15
CA ARG A 97 6.38 9.95 -16.71
C ARG A 97 6.15 11.41 -16.31
N ASP A 98 7.02 12.30 -16.82
CA ASP A 98 6.97 13.72 -16.49
C ASP A 98 5.69 14.39 -17.00
N ASN A 99 5.16 13.92 -18.12
CA ASN A 99 3.89 14.41 -18.65
C ASN A 99 2.70 14.01 -17.78
N VAL A 100 2.69 12.76 -17.27
CA VAL A 100 1.66 12.33 -16.32
C VAL A 100 1.69 13.18 -15.05
N GLU A 101 2.86 13.45 -14.49
CA GLU A 101 2.97 14.28 -13.28
C GLU A 101 2.52 15.71 -13.50
N LYS A 102 2.99 16.33 -14.58
CA LYS A 102 2.56 17.68 -14.96
C LYS A 102 1.05 17.76 -15.19
N LEU A 103 0.45 16.71 -15.75
CA LEU A 103 -0.99 16.62 -15.96
C LEU A 103 -1.73 16.60 -14.62
N LEU A 104 -1.34 15.72 -13.70
CA LEU A 104 -1.96 15.60 -12.39
C LEU A 104 -1.84 16.91 -11.59
N ASP A 105 -0.67 17.53 -11.58
CA ASP A 105 -0.43 18.83 -10.94
C ASP A 105 -1.30 19.95 -11.51
N ARG A 106 -1.39 20.06 -12.84
CA ARG A 106 -2.21 21.08 -13.52
C ARG A 106 -3.70 20.98 -13.16
N HIS A 107 -4.16 19.76 -12.89
CA HIS A 107 -5.55 19.51 -12.51
C HIS A 107 -5.75 19.42 -10.99
N SER A 108 -4.72 19.78 -10.20
CA SER A 108 -4.76 19.76 -8.73
C SER A 108 -5.16 18.37 -8.16
N ILE A 109 -4.72 17.31 -8.82
CA ILE A 109 -4.94 15.94 -8.39
C ILE A 109 -3.75 15.52 -7.52
N GLU A 110 -3.98 15.33 -6.22
CA GLU A 110 -2.93 14.86 -5.32
C GLU A 110 -2.51 13.43 -5.67
N PHE A 111 -1.23 13.24 -5.89
CA PHE A 111 -0.65 11.93 -6.18
C PHE A 111 0.66 11.72 -5.41
N ARG A 112 1.11 10.48 -5.35
CA ARG A 112 2.43 10.12 -4.84
C ARG A 112 3.09 9.14 -5.79
N ARG A 113 4.36 9.41 -6.14
CA ARG A 113 5.17 8.54 -7.00
C ARG A 113 5.68 7.33 -6.24
N GLY A 114 5.86 6.21 -6.95
CA GLY A 114 6.54 5.01 -6.45
C GLY A 114 5.69 4.14 -5.55
N LEU A 115 4.38 4.32 -5.51
CA LEU A 115 3.44 3.61 -4.66
C LEU A 115 3.71 3.78 -3.16
N SER A 116 3.21 2.84 -2.34
CA SER A 116 3.33 2.92 -0.88
C SER A 116 4.79 2.87 -0.43
N GLY A 117 5.14 3.69 0.56
CA GLY A 117 6.48 3.73 1.14
C GLY A 117 7.53 4.49 0.33
N GLY A 118 7.15 5.26 -0.70
CA GLY A 118 8.08 6.08 -1.48
C GLY A 118 8.89 5.30 -2.52
N GLY A 119 8.36 4.17 -3.00
CA GLY A 119 8.95 3.38 -4.07
C GLY A 119 10.01 2.38 -3.59
N ASN A 120 11.14 2.30 -4.29
CA ASN A 120 12.18 1.33 -3.96
C ASN A 120 12.90 1.69 -2.65
N GLN A 121 12.71 0.87 -1.62
CA GLN A 121 13.32 1.06 -0.31
C GLN A 121 14.85 0.96 -0.35
N LEU A 122 15.43 0.24 -1.33
CA LEU A 122 16.88 0.14 -1.52
C LEU A 122 17.54 1.48 -1.91
N ARG A 123 16.74 2.47 -2.31
CA ARG A 123 17.20 3.84 -2.60
C ARG A 123 17.12 4.80 -1.41
N GLN A 124 16.63 4.32 -0.27
CA GLN A 124 16.48 5.15 0.92
C GLN A 124 17.82 5.35 1.65
N PRO A 125 18.11 6.54 2.19
CA PRO A 125 19.39 6.84 2.85
C PRO A 125 19.75 5.90 4.01
N TYR A 126 18.75 5.33 4.70
CA TYR A 126 19.03 4.41 5.80
C TYR A 126 19.68 3.09 5.34
N ILE A 127 19.52 2.71 4.08
CA ILE A 127 20.14 1.48 3.52
C ILE A 127 21.66 1.57 3.60
N GLU A 128 22.26 2.71 3.25
CA GLU A 128 23.68 2.96 3.38
C GLU A 128 24.18 2.76 4.81
N LYS A 129 23.41 3.28 5.76
CA LYS A 129 23.73 3.14 7.20
C LYS A 129 23.86 1.69 7.66
N TYR A 130 23.17 0.76 6.99
CA TYR A 130 23.19 -0.67 7.32
C TYR A 130 24.10 -1.48 6.39
N GLY A 131 24.85 -0.85 5.47
CA GLY A 131 25.73 -1.52 4.52
C GLY A 131 25.00 -2.47 3.54
N LEU A 132 23.79 -2.08 3.14
CA LEU A 132 22.92 -2.87 2.27
C LEU A 132 22.77 -2.25 0.89
N GLU A 133 23.61 -1.29 0.54
CA GLU A 133 23.56 -0.55 -0.70
C GLU A 133 23.66 -1.48 -1.92
N LYS A 134 23.02 -1.07 -2.98
CA LYS A 134 23.09 -1.72 -4.28
C LYS A 134 23.62 -0.74 -5.32
N THR A 135 24.42 -1.24 -6.24
CA THR A 135 24.83 -0.44 -7.40
C THR A 135 23.64 -0.19 -8.32
N GLU A 136 23.73 0.84 -9.14
CA GLU A 136 22.67 1.14 -10.13
C GLU A 136 22.41 -0.05 -11.08
N ASP A 137 23.44 -0.80 -11.44
CA ASP A 137 23.30 -2.01 -12.27
C ASP A 137 22.55 -3.11 -11.53
N GLN A 138 22.88 -3.35 -10.25
CA GLN A 138 22.16 -4.33 -9.42
C GLN A 138 20.69 -3.93 -9.23
N LEU A 139 20.38 -2.65 -9.04
CA LEU A 139 19.00 -2.17 -8.94
C LEU A 139 18.23 -2.46 -10.22
N LYS A 140 18.84 -2.23 -11.39
CA LYS A 140 18.19 -2.44 -12.70
C LYS A 140 18.07 -3.90 -13.10
N THR A 141 19.00 -4.77 -12.68
CA THR A 141 19.00 -6.20 -13.06
C THR A 141 18.22 -7.05 -12.04
N ASP A 142 18.59 -6.96 -10.77
CA ASP A 142 18.07 -7.85 -9.73
C ASP A 142 16.70 -7.38 -9.20
N PHE A 143 16.42 -6.08 -9.34
CA PHE A 143 15.21 -5.43 -8.82
C PHE A 143 14.44 -4.66 -9.90
N ALA A 144 14.51 -5.09 -11.16
CA ALA A 144 13.95 -4.40 -12.32
C ALA A 144 12.48 -3.99 -12.16
N ASN A 145 11.64 -4.88 -11.62
CA ASN A 145 10.22 -4.59 -11.39
C ASN A 145 10.01 -3.51 -10.32
N VAL A 146 10.80 -3.54 -9.24
CA VAL A 146 10.73 -2.54 -8.16
C VAL A 146 11.21 -1.19 -8.67
N GLU A 147 12.27 -1.16 -9.48
CA GLU A 147 12.77 0.04 -10.15
C GLU A 147 11.75 0.62 -11.13
N HIS A 148 11.07 -0.24 -11.89
CA HIS A 148 10.01 0.21 -12.78
C HIS A 148 8.88 0.88 -12.00
N VAL A 149 8.39 0.23 -10.94
CA VAL A 149 7.35 0.79 -10.07
C VAL A 149 7.83 2.08 -9.39
N HIS A 150 9.07 2.15 -8.92
CA HIS A 150 9.64 3.37 -8.32
C HIS A 150 9.59 4.57 -9.25
N ASN A 151 9.95 4.37 -10.52
CA ASN A 151 10.10 5.45 -11.48
C ASN A 151 8.83 5.78 -12.26
N TYR A 152 7.96 4.79 -12.50
CA TYR A 152 6.86 4.87 -13.47
C TYR A 152 5.50 4.54 -12.87
N SER A 153 5.34 4.70 -11.56
CA SER A 153 4.06 4.49 -10.91
C SER A 153 3.66 5.63 -10.00
N TRP A 154 2.36 5.75 -9.81
CA TRP A 154 1.73 6.70 -8.90
C TRP A 154 0.51 6.09 -8.24
N TYR A 155 0.05 6.71 -7.18
CA TYR A 155 -1.26 6.44 -6.64
C TYR A 155 -2.01 7.71 -6.29
N VAL A 156 -3.32 7.63 -6.46
CA VAL A 156 -4.31 8.68 -6.16
C VAL A 156 -5.31 8.11 -5.16
N GLY A 157 -5.88 8.93 -4.29
CA GLY A 157 -6.77 8.46 -3.23
C GLY A 157 -8.01 7.74 -3.74
N ASN A 158 -8.31 6.58 -3.13
CA ASN A 158 -9.53 5.80 -3.36
C ASN A 158 -10.32 5.69 -2.06
N TYR A 159 -11.17 6.65 -1.80
CA TYR A 159 -11.98 6.72 -0.59
C TYR A 159 -13.45 6.31 -0.87
N PRO A 160 -14.19 5.82 0.13
CA PRO A 160 -15.53 5.26 -0.10
C PRO A 160 -16.56 6.24 -0.68
N THR A 161 -16.35 7.55 -0.49
CA THR A 161 -17.21 8.61 -1.03
C THR A 161 -16.73 9.19 -2.35
N LEU A 162 -15.69 8.59 -2.97
CA LEU A 162 -15.22 9.00 -4.29
C LEU A 162 -16.32 8.79 -5.33
N GLU A 163 -16.66 9.87 -6.03
CA GLU A 163 -17.70 9.89 -7.07
C GLU A 163 -17.16 9.38 -8.41
N ARG A 164 -18.04 8.78 -9.21
CA ARG A 164 -17.67 8.18 -10.50
C ARG A 164 -17.15 9.19 -11.51
N ASP A 165 -17.74 10.37 -11.56
CA ASP A 165 -17.34 11.46 -12.44
C ASP A 165 -15.88 11.92 -12.22
N LYS A 166 -15.40 11.87 -10.97
CA LYS A 166 -13.99 12.13 -10.64
C LYS A 166 -13.07 11.03 -11.16
N ILE A 167 -13.51 9.77 -11.09
CA ILE A 167 -12.76 8.65 -11.68
C ILE A 167 -12.74 8.80 -13.21
N ASP A 168 -13.87 9.12 -13.83
CA ASP A 168 -13.97 9.34 -15.28
C ASP A 168 -13.08 10.51 -15.73
N THR A 169 -13.06 11.61 -14.97
CA THR A 169 -12.16 12.74 -15.22
C THR A 169 -10.69 12.30 -15.18
N LEU A 170 -10.29 11.59 -14.13
CA LEU A 170 -8.91 11.08 -13.98
C LEU A 170 -8.53 10.16 -15.16
N VAL A 171 -9.40 9.21 -15.50
CA VAL A 171 -9.16 8.27 -16.60
C VAL A 171 -9.04 9.00 -17.94
N ASN A 172 -9.94 9.95 -18.23
CA ASN A 172 -9.90 10.73 -19.45
C ASN A 172 -8.59 11.53 -19.58
N LEU A 173 -8.12 12.11 -18.48
CA LEU A 173 -6.85 12.82 -18.44
C LEU A 173 -5.68 11.87 -18.73
N LEU A 174 -5.62 10.72 -18.03
CA LEU A 174 -4.54 9.75 -18.18
C LEU A 174 -4.51 9.11 -19.58
N ASN A 175 -5.65 8.82 -20.16
CA ASN A 175 -5.72 8.21 -21.50
C ASN A 175 -5.27 9.16 -22.62
N ASN A 176 -5.32 10.48 -22.39
CA ASN A 176 -4.97 11.50 -23.38
C ASN A 176 -3.57 12.12 -23.19
N VAL A 177 -2.77 11.64 -22.23
CA VAL A 177 -1.40 12.13 -22.00
C VAL A 177 -0.35 11.32 -22.74
#